data_851df3b2d4cabf2e3b8c05ef2870c84a
#
_entry.id   851df3b2d4cabf2e3b8c05ef2870c84a
#
_cell.length_a   1.000
_cell.length_b   1.000
_cell.length_c   1.000
_cell.angle_alpha   90.00
_cell.angle_beta   90.00
_cell.angle_gamma   90.00
#
_symmetry.space_group_name_H-M   'P 1'
#
loop_
_entity.id
_entity.type
_entity.pdbx_description
1 polymer ?
#
loop_
_entity_poly.entity_id
_entity_poly.type
_entity_poly.pdbx_seq_one_letter_code
_entity_poly.pdbx_strand_id
1 'polypeptide(L)'
;MTGDDASTLFIVRVNGPVTVNRKADKPTFEKKVKDINDSTGDTTGWQDSADYDVNDKVPFQLTATLPTDAADFAAYKTYKLVFHDTQSAGLTFNSESVVVKYEGKQLSADSYTLNTATTDNHTFDLTIADAKSVKGTDSKAITVAAGGKFTVEYTSTLNDQAVIGSTGNPNEASLEFSNNPNVGGEGETPKDKVIVFTYELDITKTFSDNGTPAENDCRSSSSTSMTRLRKTTPLISVK
;
A
#
# COMPACT_ATOMS: atom_id res chain seq x y z
N MET A 1 4.19 0.45 31.05
CA MET A 1 4.93 0.55 29.80
C MET A 1 3.90 0.84 28.72
N THR A 2 3.83 2.07 28.33
CA THR A 2 3.01 2.54 27.22
C THR A 2 3.98 2.83 26.09
N GLY A 3 3.87 2.18 24.96
CA GLY A 3 4.71 2.45 23.81
C GLY A 3 4.68 1.30 22.81
N ASP A 4 4.88 1.64 21.57
CA ASP A 4 4.90 0.76 20.40
C ASP A 4 6.12 -0.17 20.31
N ASP A 5 6.90 -0.24 21.41
CA ASP A 5 8.11 -1.03 21.45
C ASP A 5 7.85 -2.47 21.91
N ALA A 6 8.53 -3.42 21.28
CA ALA A 6 8.53 -4.80 21.72
C ALA A 6 9.10 -4.92 23.14
N SER A 7 8.51 -5.78 23.99
CA SER A 7 8.99 -5.98 25.37
C SER A 7 9.56 -7.38 25.56
N THR A 8 10.72 -7.44 26.22
CA THR A 8 11.36 -8.69 26.65
C THR A 8 11.30 -8.80 28.17
N LEU A 9 10.93 -9.96 28.69
CA LEU A 9 10.97 -10.27 30.12
C LEU A 9 12.29 -10.98 30.44
N PHE A 10 12.96 -10.49 31.50
CA PHE A 10 14.14 -11.17 32.03
C PHE A 10 14.12 -11.10 33.56
N ILE A 11 14.75 -12.10 34.20
CA ILE A 11 14.92 -12.14 35.65
C ILE A 11 16.38 -11.85 35.96
N VAL A 12 16.62 -10.81 36.74
CA VAL A 12 17.94 -10.41 37.18
C VAL A 12 18.03 -10.51 38.69
N ARG A 13 19.03 -11.23 39.20
CA ARG A 13 19.39 -11.17 40.61
C ARG A 13 20.29 -9.95 40.82
N VAL A 14 19.77 -8.90 41.44
CA VAL A 14 20.49 -7.64 41.65
C VAL A 14 21.33 -7.73 42.93
N ASN A 15 22.66 -7.76 42.79
CA ASN A 15 23.63 -7.67 43.91
C ASN A 15 24.37 -6.31 43.91
N GLY A 16 23.91 -5.31 43.10
CA GLY A 16 24.52 -4.00 42.93
C GLY A 16 23.82 -3.19 41.85
N PRO A 17 24.32 -2.01 41.48
CA PRO A 17 23.76 -1.24 40.38
C PRO A 17 23.78 -2.06 39.09
N VAL A 18 22.61 -2.26 38.47
CA VAL A 18 22.46 -2.96 37.19
C VAL A 18 21.92 -2.00 36.17
N THR A 19 22.64 -1.82 35.08
CA THR A 19 22.11 -1.13 33.89
C THR A 19 21.46 -2.16 32.96
N VAL A 20 20.17 -2.03 32.71
CA VAL A 20 19.46 -2.87 31.78
C VAL A 20 19.22 -2.07 30.52
N ASN A 21 19.86 -2.48 29.44
CA ASN A 21 19.56 -1.96 28.10
C ASN A 21 18.40 -2.75 27.54
N ARG A 22 17.26 -2.09 27.34
CA ARG A 22 16.13 -2.68 26.63
C ARG A 22 16.51 -2.82 25.17
N LYS A 23 16.52 -4.04 24.66
CA LYS A 23 16.61 -4.32 23.24
C LYS A 23 15.19 -4.43 22.72
N ALA A 24 14.76 -3.43 21.97
CA ALA A 24 13.47 -3.43 21.31
C ALA A 24 13.69 -3.74 19.84
N ASP A 25 13.46 -4.98 19.44
CA ASP A 25 13.41 -5.37 18.04
C ASP A 25 11.96 -5.44 17.61
N LYS A 26 11.57 -4.60 16.64
CA LYS A 26 10.23 -4.47 16.14
C LYS A 26 10.21 -4.63 14.61
N PRO A 27 9.07 -5.03 14.02
CA PRO A 27 8.96 -5.10 12.58
C PRO A 27 9.09 -3.70 11.96
N THR A 28 9.55 -3.66 10.72
CA THR A 28 9.47 -2.47 9.87
C THR A 28 8.34 -2.62 8.87
N PHE A 29 7.81 -1.48 8.43
CA PHE A 29 6.69 -1.41 7.51
C PHE A 29 6.98 -0.42 6.40
N GLU A 30 6.56 -0.77 5.18
CA GLU A 30 6.71 0.07 3.99
C GLU A 30 5.50 -0.09 3.08
N LYS A 31 5.02 1.02 2.51
CA LYS A 31 3.97 1.09 1.51
C LYS A 31 4.50 1.66 0.22
N LYS A 32 4.18 1.03 -0.91
CA LYS A 32 4.60 1.47 -2.25
C LYS A 32 3.47 1.36 -3.26
N VAL A 33 3.61 2.12 -4.33
CA VAL A 33 2.76 2.11 -5.51
C VAL A 33 3.62 1.81 -6.74
N LYS A 34 3.03 1.23 -7.78
CA LYS A 34 3.73 0.97 -9.04
C LYS A 34 3.08 1.79 -10.14
N ASP A 35 3.88 2.39 -11.00
CA ASP A 35 3.41 3.08 -12.20
C ASP A 35 3.41 2.12 -13.39
N ILE A 36 2.42 2.25 -14.27
CA ILE A 36 2.27 1.47 -15.49
C ILE A 36 2.17 2.45 -16.65
N ASN A 37 3.08 2.34 -17.60
CA ASN A 37 3.03 3.13 -18.82
C ASN A 37 1.93 2.60 -19.75
N ASP A 38 0.87 3.38 -19.97
CA ASP A 38 -0.30 2.98 -20.77
C ASP A 38 0.03 2.68 -22.24
N SER A 39 1.10 3.29 -22.77
CA SER A 39 1.46 3.14 -24.17
C SER A 39 2.27 1.88 -24.42
N THR A 40 3.15 1.48 -23.49
CA THR A 40 4.06 0.34 -23.67
C THR A 40 3.69 -0.85 -22.79
N GLY A 41 2.91 -0.66 -21.74
CA GLY A 41 2.63 -1.66 -20.71
C GLY A 41 3.81 -1.88 -19.74
N ASP A 42 4.91 -1.12 -19.91
CA ASP A 42 6.05 -1.22 -19.00
C ASP A 42 5.69 -0.73 -17.60
N THR A 43 6.21 -1.42 -16.60
CA THR A 43 5.99 -1.06 -15.20
C THR A 43 7.28 -0.52 -14.59
N THR A 44 7.13 0.49 -13.74
CA THR A 44 8.23 0.94 -12.86
C THR A 44 8.51 -0.10 -11.77
N GLY A 45 9.58 0.12 -10.99
CA GLY A 45 9.71 -0.49 -9.67
C GLY A 45 8.64 0.05 -8.71
N TRP A 46 8.58 -0.48 -7.51
CA TRP A 46 7.77 0.03 -6.41
C TRP A 46 8.33 1.38 -5.93
N GLN A 47 7.47 2.41 -5.83
CA GLN A 47 7.85 3.79 -5.55
C GLN A 47 6.80 4.51 -4.67
N ASP A 48 7.03 5.77 -4.31
CA ASP A 48 6.17 6.52 -3.37
C ASP A 48 5.07 7.32 -4.07
N SER A 49 5.12 7.43 -5.39
CA SER A 49 4.10 8.09 -6.20
C SER A 49 3.99 7.49 -7.59
N ALA A 50 2.83 7.63 -8.21
CA ALA A 50 2.55 7.18 -9.57
C ALA A 50 1.49 8.07 -10.22
N ASP A 51 1.49 8.12 -11.56
CA ASP A 51 0.50 8.82 -12.37
C ASP A 51 -0.47 7.85 -12.99
N TYR A 52 -1.78 8.14 -12.89
CA TYR A 52 -2.83 7.29 -13.45
C TYR A 52 -3.98 8.11 -14.02
N ASP A 53 -4.66 7.55 -14.99
CA ASP A 53 -5.94 8.07 -15.49
C ASP A 53 -7.11 7.56 -14.63
N VAL A 54 -8.23 8.34 -14.62
CA VAL A 54 -9.47 7.87 -13.94
C VAL A 54 -9.97 6.61 -14.63
N ASN A 55 -10.44 5.64 -13.86
CA ASN A 55 -10.80 4.27 -14.19
C ASN A 55 -9.63 3.29 -14.34
N ASP A 56 -8.39 3.74 -14.20
CA ASP A 56 -7.25 2.83 -14.19
C ASP A 56 -7.13 2.09 -12.84
N LYS A 57 -6.53 0.91 -12.93
CA LYS A 57 -6.21 0.09 -11.75
C LYS A 57 -4.79 0.40 -11.30
N VAL A 58 -4.68 0.94 -10.09
CA VAL A 58 -3.44 1.34 -9.45
C VAL A 58 -2.95 0.21 -8.55
N PRO A 59 -1.77 -0.40 -8.82
CA PRO A 59 -1.21 -1.43 -7.96
C PRO A 59 -0.51 -0.85 -6.74
N PHE A 60 -0.79 -1.40 -5.56
CA PHE A 60 -0.16 -1.08 -4.28
C PHE A 60 0.49 -2.31 -3.67
N GLN A 61 1.53 -2.08 -2.86
CA GLN A 61 2.18 -3.12 -2.06
C GLN A 61 2.43 -2.60 -0.65
N LEU A 62 2.07 -3.41 0.35
CA LEU A 62 2.44 -3.25 1.75
C LEU A 62 3.49 -4.31 2.06
N THR A 63 4.57 -3.93 2.73
CA THR A 63 5.66 -4.85 3.12
C THR A 63 5.90 -4.74 4.61
N ALA A 64 5.71 -5.84 5.34
CA ALA A 64 6.08 -5.98 6.74
C ALA A 64 7.34 -6.86 6.83
N THR A 65 8.44 -6.32 7.35
CA THR A 65 9.64 -7.10 7.65
C THR A 65 9.64 -7.44 9.14
N LEU A 66 9.64 -8.73 9.47
CA LEU A 66 9.64 -9.22 10.85
C LEU A 66 10.88 -8.78 11.62
N PRO A 67 10.83 -8.78 12.98
CA PRO A 67 12.00 -8.56 13.82
C PRO A 67 13.18 -9.43 13.38
N THR A 68 14.38 -8.85 13.36
CA THR A 68 15.59 -9.51 12.85
C THR A 68 16.29 -10.36 13.89
N ASP A 69 16.07 -10.08 15.19
CA ASP A 69 16.62 -10.91 16.27
C ASP A 69 15.85 -12.23 16.39
N ALA A 70 16.55 -13.32 16.05
CA ALA A 70 15.95 -14.65 16.05
C ALA A 70 15.51 -15.13 17.44
N ALA A 71 16.24 -14.74 18.50
CA ALA A 71 15.91 -15.14 19.86
C ALA A 71 14.68 -14.40 20.39
N ASP A 72 14.60 -13.09 20.09
CA ASP A 72 13.43 -12.27 20.41
C ASP A 72 12.17 -12.76 19.66
N PHE A 73 12.30 -13.00 18.36
CA PHE A 73 11.18 -13.54 17.57
C PHE A 73 10.77 -14.94 18.02
N ALA A 74 11.73 -15.81 18.40
CA ALA A 74 11.43 -17.14 18.90
C ALA A 74 10.66 -17.14 20.23
N ALA A 75 10.81 -16.09 21.05
CA ALA A 75 10.12 -15.95 22.33
C ALA A 75 8.59 -15.81 22.19
N TYR A 76 8.10 -15.33 21.06
CA TYR A 76 6.67 -15.25 20.79
C TYR A 76 6.09 -16.64 20.46
N LYS A 77 5.03 -17.04 21.13
CA LYS A 77 4.27 -18.28 20.81
C LYS A 77 3.47 -18.08 19.52
N THR A 78 2.83 -16.93 19.38
CA THR A 78 2.09 -16.47 18.21
C THR A 78 2.56 -15.06 17.86
N TYR A 79 2.54 -14.69 16.60
CA TYR A 79 2.92 -13.35 16.17
C TYR A 79 1.83 -12.78 15.24
N LYS A 80 1.00 -11.90 15.78
CA LYS A 80 -0.08 -11.23 15.05
C LYS A 80 0.47 -10.09 14.21
N LEU A 81 -0.05 -9.93 13.01
CA LEU A 81 0.15 -8.76 12.14
C LEU A 81 -1.23 -8.29 11.66
N VAL A 82 -1.47 -6.98 11.71
CA VAL A 82 -2.64 -6.36 11.08
C VAL A 82 -2.16 -5.21 10.21
N PHE A 83 -2.48 -5.26 8.93
CA PHE A 83 -2.24 -4.19 7.99
C PHE A 83 -3.48 -3.31 7.95
N HIS A 84 -3.36 -2.06 8.37
CA HIS A 84 -4.40 -1.03 8.32
C HIS A 84 -4.17 -0.16 7.10
N ASP A 85 -5.17 0.00 6.24
CA ASP A 85 -5.08 0.77 5.00
C ASP A 85 -6.18 1.82 4.92
N THR A 86 -5.82 3.06 4.58
CA THR A 86 -6.76 4.18 4.47
C THR A 86 -6.53 4.92 3.17
N GLN A 87 -7.52 4.88 2.28
CA GLN A 87 -7.47 5.49 0.97
C GLN A 87 -8.32 6.77 0.93
N SER A 88 -7.88 7.74 0.11
CA SER A 88 -8.71 8.90 -0.22
C SER A 88 -9.94 8.51 -1.03
N ALA A 89 -10.95 9.37 -1.04
CA ALA A 89 -12.22 9.14 -1.77
C ALA A 89 -12.02 8.90 -3.28
N GLY A 90 -10.93 9.41 -3.87
CA GLY A 90 -10.57 9.18 -5.27
C GLY A 90 -10.12 7.77 -5.61
N LEU A 91 -9.94 6.89 -4.62
CA LEU A 91 -9.51 5.50 -4.80
C LEU A 91 -10.61 4.54 -4.35
N THR A 92 -10.96 3.59 -5.20
CA THR A 92 -11.92 2.51 -4.88
C THR A 92 -11.15 1.20 -4.74
N PHE A 93 -11.11 0.65 -3.55
CA PHE A 93 -10.42 -0.61 -3.26
C PHE A 93 -11.05 -1.81 -3.97
N ASN A 94 -10.23 -2.66 -4.59
CA ASN A 94 -10.63 -3.88 -5.26
C ASN A 94 -10.29 -5.09 -4.38
N SER A 95 -11.19 -5.51 -3.51
CA SER A 95 -10.96 -6.57 -2.52
C SER A 95 -10.57 -7.92 -3.14
N GLU A 96 -11.09 -8.24 -4.32
CA GLU A 96 -10.78 -9.48 -5.05
C GLU A 96 -9.33 -9.53 -5.60
N SER A 97 -8.63 -8.39 -5.60
CA SER A 97 -7.26 -8.31 -6.11
C SER A 97 -6.19 -8.61 -5.06
N VAL A 98 -6.59 -8.81 -3.81
CA VAL A 98 -5.65 -9.01 -2.69
C VAL A 98 -4.89 -10.31 -2.82
N VAL A 99 -3.56 -10.20 -2.80
CA VAL A 99 -2.64 -11.34 -2.78
C VAL A 99 -1.65 -11.17 -1.63
N VAL A 100 -1.61 -12.12 -0.72
CA VAL A 100 -0.70 -12.12 0.43
C VAL A 100 0.41 -13.11 0.19
N LYS A 101 1.66 -12.70 0.43
CA LYS A 101 2.85 -13.53 0.22
C LYS A 101 3.78 -13.49 1.42
N TYR A 102 4.53 -14.54 1.66
CA TYR A 102 5.70 -14.58 2.53
C TYR A 102 6.92 -14.99 1.70
N GLU A 103 7.96 -14.15 1.69
CA GLU A 103 9.17 -14.34 0.87
C GLU A 103 8.83 -14.72 -0.59
N GLY A 104 7.84 -14.01 -1.18
CA GLY A 104 7.36 -14.26 -2.54
C GLY A 104 6.42 -15.46 -2.71
N LYS A 105 6.29 -16.34 -1.71
CA LYS A 105 5.37 -17.48 -1.76
C LYS A 105 3.97 -17.06 -1.33
N GLN A 106 2.97 -17.24 -2.21
CA GLN A 106 1.59 -16.89 -1.93
C GLN A 106 1.00 -17.73 -0.79
N LEU A 107 0.33 -17.04 0.15
CA LEU A 107 -0.39 -17.67 1.24
C LEU A 107 -1.76 -18.20 0.78
N SER A 108 -2.23 -19.25 1.45
CA SER A 108 -3.62 -19.68 1.29
C SER A 108 -4.58 -18.74 2.02
N ALA A 109 -5.82 -18.64 1.52
CA ALA A 109 -6.82 -17.71 2.03
C ALA A 109 -7.21 -17.95 3.51
N ASP A 110 -6.97 -19.14 4.05
CA ASP A 110 -7.19 -19.47 5.46
C ASP A 110 -6.08 -18.97 6.41
N SER A 111 -4.99 -18.42 5.86
CA SER A 111 -3.87 -17.86 6.64
C SER A 111 -4.07 -16.38 7.02
N TYR A 112 -5.08 -15.72 6.48
CA TYR A 112 -5.38 -14.32 6.78
C TYR A 112 -6.88 -14.03 6.69
N THR A 113 -7.29 -12.90 7.26
CA THR A 113 -8.66 -12.40 7.16
C THR A 113 -8.63 -10.98 6.62
N LEU A 114 -9.42 -10.71 5.59
CA LEU A 114 -9.64 -9.37 5.05
C LEU A 114 -10.98 -8.83 5.58
N ASN A 115 -10.94 -7.67 6.23
CA ASN A 115 -12.12 -6.94 6.71
C ASN A 115 -12.23 -5.60 5.99
N THR A 116 -13.34 -5.36 5.31
CA THR A 116 -13.66 -4.08 4.64
C THR A 116 -14.75 -3.29 5.35
N ALA A 117 -15.31 -3.84 6.42
CA ALA A 117 -16.31 -3.18 7.28
C ALA A 117 -15.64 -2.70 8.58
N THR A 118 -14.65 -1.81 8.45
CA THR A 118 -13.86 -1.30 9.57
C THR A 118 -14.64 -0.25 10.37
N THR A 119 -14.35 -0.11 11.66
CA THR A 119 -14.95 0.90 12.53
C THR A 119 -14.09 2.17 12.67
N ASP A 120 -12.81 2.11 12.26
CA ASP A 120 -11.80 3.13 12.54
C ASP A 120 -11.43 3.96 11.30
N ASN A 121 -12.36 4.07 10.33
CA ASN A 121 -12.19 4.77 9.05
C ASN A 121 -11.09 4.19 8.15
N HIS A 122 -10.63 2.96 8.40
CA HIS A 122 -9.77 2.27 7.45
C HIS A 122 -10.58 1.82 6.23
N THR A 123 -9.96 1.78 5.08
CA THR A 123 -10.54 1.19 3.87
C THR A 123 -10.64 -0.32 4.01
N PHE A 124 -9.59 -0.92 4.59
CA PHE A 124 -9.60 -2.32 4.98
C PHE A 124 -8.57 -2.60 6.08
N ASP A 125 -8.81 -3.70 6.80
CA ASP A 125 -7.84 -4.33 7.69
C ASP A 125 -7.55 -5.75 7.19
N LEU A 126 -6.28 -6.09 7.05
CA LEU A 126 -5.86 -7.45 6.73
C LEU A 126 -5.10 -8.04 7.91
N THR A 127 -5.67 -9.07 8.52
CA THR A 127 -5.15 -9.71 9.74
C THR A 127 -4.51 -11.06 9.43
N ILE A 128 -3.26 -11.23 9.82
CA ILE A 128 -2.59 -12.53 9.96
C ILE A 128 -2.54 -12.83 11.46
N ALA A 129 -3.43 -13.70 11.93
CA ALA A 129 -3.60 -13.98 13.36
C ALA A 129 -2.34 -14.57 14.01
N ASP A 130 -1.62 -15.40 13.27
CA ASP A 130 -0.32 -15.94 13.67
C ASP A 130 0.60 -16.12 12.46
N ALA A 131 1.55 -15.19 12.32
CA ALA A 131 2.56 -15.25 11.26
C ALA A 131 3.42 -16.53 11.28
N LYS A 132 3.52 -17.22 12.43
CA LYS A 132 4.32 -18.44 12.57
C LYS A 132 3.61 -19.70 12.08
N SER A 133 2.29 -19.64 11.82
CA SER A 133 1.47 -20.81 11.44
C SER A 133 0.78 -20.67 10.07
N VAL A 134 1.32 -19.83 9.20
CA VAL A 134 0.77 -19.62 7.85
C VAL A 134 1.04 -20.78 6.90
N LYS A 135 0.17 -20.93 5.91
CA LYS A 135 0.26 -21.96 4.88
C LYS A 135 0.33 -21.35 3.48
N GLY A 136 0.97 -22.05 2.58
CA GLY A 136 0.94 -21.74 1.16
C GLY A 136 -0.36 -22.22 0.48
N THR A 137 -0.56 -21.82 -0.77
CA THR A 137 -1.70 -22.27 -1.61
C THR A 137 -1.72 -23.79 -1.84
N ASP A 138 -0.58 -24.46 -1.62
CA ASP A 138 -0.45 -25.92 -1.61
C ASP A 138 -0.86 -26.56 -0.26
N SER A 139 -1.43 -25.76 0.65
CA SER A 139 -1.83 -26.13 2.02
C SER A 139 -0.68 -26.61 2.92
N LYS A 140 0.56 -26.47 2.46
CA LYS A 140 1.74 -26.80 3.28
C LYS A 140 2.12 -25.65 4.18
N ALA A 141 2.55 -25.97 5.40
CA ALA A 141 3.08 -25.01 6.33
C ALA A 141 4.31 -24.29 5.73
N ILE A 142 4.38 -22.98 5.95
CA ILE A 142 5.52 -22.17 5.58
C ILE A 142 6.35 -21.92 6.84
N THR A 143 7.64 -22.20 6.77
CA THR A 143 8.57 -21.86 7.86
C THR A 143 8.85 -20.37 7.83
N VAL A 144 8.38 -19.67 8.85
CA VAL A 144 8.60 -18.22 9.00
C VAL A 144 9.78 -17.99 9.94
N ALA A 145 10.72 -17.14 9.51
CA ALA A 145 11.94 -16.81 10.23
C ALA A 145 11.99 -15.32 10.61
N ALA A 146 12.83 -14.99 11.59
CA ALA A 146 13.17 -13.60 11.90
C ALA A 146 13.72 -12.89 10.66
N GLY A 147 13.38 -11.62 10.47
CA GLY A 147 13.76 -10.82 9.32
C GLY A 147 13.01 -11.15 8.02
N GLY A 148 12.15 -12.19 8.02
CA GLY A 148 11.35 -12.54 6.84
C GLY A 148 10.28 -11.51 6.52
N LYS A 149 9.84 -11.46 5.25
CA LYS A 149 8.96 -10.42 4.72
C LYS A 149 7.58 -10.97 4.33
N PHE A 150 6.54 -10.36 4.88
CA PHE A 150 5.19 -10.47 4.37
C PHE A 150 4.89 -9.33 3.42
N THR A 151 4.28 -9.63 2.27
CA THR A 151 3.82 -8.63 1.32
C THR A 151 2.34 -8.80 1.05
N VAL A 152 1.60 -7.68 1.02
CA VAL A 152 0.20 -7.62 0.59
C VAL A 152 0.16 -6.79 -0.67
N GLU A 153 -0.19 -7.40 -1.78
CA GLU A 153 -0.38 -6.72 -3.07
C GLU A 153 -1.88 -6.62 -3.36
N TYR A 154 -2.31 -5.48 -3.85
CA TYR A 154 -3.70 -5.24 -4.22
C TYR A 154 -3.78 -4.10 -5.24
N THR A 155 -4.97 -3.90 -5.82
CA THR A 155 -5.25 -2.76 -6.70
C THR A 155 -6.39 -1.93 -6.16
N SER A 156 -6.38 -0.63 -6.48
CA SER A 156 -7.55 0.24 -6.35
C SER A 156 -7.81 0.92 -7.68
N THR A 157 -9.07 1.20 -7.99
CA THR A 157 -9.45 1.95 -9.18
C THR A 157 -9.47 3.43 -8.85
N LEU A 158 -8.76 4.26 -9.63
CA LEU A 158 -8.85 5.71 -9.56
C LEU A 158 -10.22 6.12 -10.12
N ASN A 159 -11.11 6.65 -9.28
CA ASN A 159 -12.50 6.94 -9.62
C ASN A 159 -12.72 8.43 -9.97
N ASP A 160 -13.97 8.81 -10.26
CA ASP A 160 -14.36 10.17 -10.66
C ASP A 160 -14.30 11.21 -9.55
N GLN A 161 -14.07 10.80 -8.28
CA GLN A 161 -13.80 11.68 -7.15
C GLN A 161 -12.30 11.98 -7.01
N ALA A 162 -11.48 11.50 -7.93
CA ALA A 162 -10.04 11.73 -7.89
C ALA A 162 -9.71 13.22 -7.93
N VAL A 163 -8.82 13.63 -7.03
CA VAL A 163 -8.32 15.00 -6.98
C VAL A 163 -7.29 15.19 -8.08
N ILE A 164 -7.58 16.13 -9.01
CA ILE A 164 -6.72 16.47 -10.13
C ILE A 164 -5.60 17.42 -9.65
N GLY A 165 -4.39 17.22 -10.16
CA GLY A 165 -3.24 18.08 -9.92
C GLY A 165 -2.36 17.65 -8.74
N SER A 166 -1.57 18.59 -8.21
CA SER A 166 -0.46 18.34 -7.31
C SER A 166 -0.82 17.84 -5.90
N THR A 167 -2.07 17.99 -5.48
CA THR A 167 -2.54 17.41 -4.19
C THR A 167 -2.59 15.89 -4.28
N GLY A 168 -3.04 15.37 -5.43
CA GLY A 168 -3.15 13.94 -5.70
C GLY A 168 -4.12 13.20 -4.77
N ASN A 169 -4.05 11.89 -4.82
CA ASN A 169 -4.94 10.97 -4.12
C ASN A 169 -4.10 10.11 -3.18
N PRO A 170 -3.98 10.49 -1.89
CA PRO A 170 -3.16 9.77 -0.93
C PRO A 170 -3.77 8.42 -0.56
N ASN A 171 -2.88 7.47 -0.27
CA ASN A 171 -3.16 6.18 0.31
C ASN A 171 -2.15 5.92 1.42
N GLU A 172 -2.62 5.79 2.67
CA GLU A 172 -1.81 5.62 3.89
C GLU A 172 -2.02 4.23 4.47
N ALA A 173 -0.99 3.69 5.12
CA ALA A 173 -1.13 2.44 5.85
C ALA A 173 -0.18 2.38 7.04
N SER A 174 -0.52 1.52 8.01
CA SER A 174 0.32 1.17 9.16
C SER A 174 0.25 -0.33 9.43
N LEU A 175 1.15 -0.82 10.27
CA LEU A 175 1.20 -2.20 10.70
C LEU A 175 1.06 -2.29 12.22
N GLU A 176 0.00 -2.94 12.69
CA GLU A 176 -0.12 -3.39 14.06
C GLU A 176 0.55 -4.76 14.24
N PHE A 177 1.26 -4.97 15.32
CA PHE A 177 2.03 -6.18 15.55
C PHE A 177 2.08 -6.60 17.02
N SER A 178 2.30 -7.87 17.28
CA SER A 178 2.55 -8.37 18.64
C SER A 178 3.82 -7.78 19.23
N ASN A 179 3.74 -7.12 20.39
CA ASN A 179 4.89 -6.42 21.00
C ASN A 179 5.33 -6.96 22.36
N ASN A 180 4.65 -7.99 22.90
CA ASN A 180 5.03 -8.59 24.17
C ASN A 180 4.79 -10.11 24.20
N PRO A 181 5.87 -10.92 24.22
CA PRO A 181 5.74 -12.39 24.17
C PRO A 181 5.20 -13.01 25.46
N ASN A 182 5.16 -12.27 26.59
CA ASN A 182 4.86 -12.85 27.89
C ASN A 182 3.42 -12.63 28.35
N VAL A 183 2.88 -11.41 28.13
CA VAL A 183 1.54 -11.04 28.63
C VAL A 183 0.60 -10.59 27.54
N GLY A 184 1.05 -10.69 26.28
CA GLY A 184 0.33 -10.11 25.15
C GLY A 184 0.48 -8.59 25.12
N GLY A 185 -0.01 -8.00 24.07
CA GLY A 185 0.06 -6.57 23.78
C GLY A 185 0.40 -6.35 22.32
N GLU A 186 0.06 -5.17 21.85
CA GLU A 186 0.21 -4.79 20.45
C GLU A 186 0.93 -3.46 20.39
N GLY A 187 1.73 -3.27 19.35
CA GLY A 187 2.35 -2.02 18.95
C GLY A 187 1.96 -1.71 17.52
N GLU A 188 2.14 -0.47 17.11
CA GLU A 188 1.85 -0.03 15.75
C GLU A 188 3.07 0.72 15.17
N THR A 189 3.33 0.56 13.88
CA THR A 189 4.34 1.33 13.18
C THR A 189 3.83 2.74 12.86
N PRO A 190 4.71 3.72 12.64
CA PRO A 190 4.29 4.95 11.97
C PRO A 190 3.60 4.64 10.64
N LYS A 191 2.66 5.52 10.25
CA LYS A 191 2.02 5.42 8.94
C LYS A 191 3.01 5.71 7.82
N ASP A 192 2.93 4.93 6.76
CA ASP A 192 3.60 5.19 5.48
C ASP A 192 2.57 5.57 4.41
N LYS A 193 2.95 6.44 3.48
CA LYS A 193 2.03 7.07 2.54
C LYS A 193 2.60 7.09 1.12
N VAL A 194 1.74 6.76 0.16
CA VAL A 194 1.98 6.97 -1.27
C VAL A 194 0.92 7.91 -1.85
N ILE A 195 1.22 8.54 -2.98
CA ILE A 195 0.30 9.49 -3.63
C ILE A 195 0.11 9.08 -5.10
N VAL A 196 -1.14 8.98 -5.51
CA VAL A 196 -1.52 8.78 -6.92
C VAL A 196 -1.94 10.11 -7.50
N PHE A 197 -1.26 10.54 -8.56
CA PHE A 197 -1.55 11.77 -9.28
C PHE A 197 -2.40 11.49 -10.51
N THR A 198 -3.21 12.46 -10.88
CA THR A 198 -3.91 12.53 -12.16
C THR A 198 -3.95 13.98 -12.62
N TYR A 199 -3.87 14.17 -13.92
CA TYR A 199 -3.80 15.51 -14.52
C TYR A 199 -4.84 15.63 -15.63
N GLU A 200 -5.38 16.84 -15.81
CA GLU A 200 -6.23 17.21 -16.92
C GLU A 200 -5.46 18.11 -17.88
N LEU A 201 -5.61 17.86 -19.17
CA LEU A 201 -5.03 18.70 -20.21
C LEU A 201 -6.16 19.39 -20.98
N ASP A 202 -6.31 20.70 -20.77
CA ASP A 202 -7.22 21.54 -21.52
C ASP A 202 -6.51 22.11 -22.76
N ILE A 203 -7.04 21.83 -23.94
CA ILE A 203 -6.55 22.36 -25.20
C ILE A 203 -7.61 23.31 -25.80
N THR A 204 -7.30 24.58 -25.91
CA THR A 204 -8.12 25.57 -26.58
C THR A 204 -7.54 25.89 -27.95
N LYS A 205 -8.31 25.61 -29.01
CA LYS A 205 -7.97 26.03 -30.39
C LYS A 205 -8.61 27.37 -30.66
N THR A 206 -7.80 28.38 -30.96
CA THR A 206 -8.26 29.69 -31.39
C THR A 206 -7.90 29.92 -32.85
N PHE A 207 -8.77 30.62 -33.59
CA PHE A 207 -8.53 31.00 -34.99
C PHE A 207 -8.17 32.47 -35.03
N SER A 208 -7.07 32.85 -35.69
CA SER A 208 -6.52 34.18 -35.71
C SER A 208 -7.28 35.17 -36.62
N ASP A 209 -8.18 34.69 -37.45
CA ASP A 209 -8.85 35.45 -38.51
C ASP A 209 -10.34 35.69 -38.32
N ASN A 210 -10.89 35.49 -37.13
CA ASN A 210 -12.32 35.50 -36.85
C ASN A 210 -13.14 34.64 -37.83
N GLY A 211 -12.48 33.76 -38.57
CA GLY A 211 -13.10 32.86 -39.56
C GLY A 211 -13.96 31.80 -38.86
N THR A 212 -15.13 31.56 -39.43
CA THR A 212 -15.94 30.40 -39.09
C THR A 212 -15.15 29.18 -39.56
N PRO A 213 -14.90 28.18 -38.72
CA PRO A 213 -14.22 26.94 -39.16
C PRO A 213 -14.94 26.35 -40.37
N ALA A 214 -14.20 25.95 -41.39
CA ALA A 214 -14.81 25.19 -42.49
C ALA A 214 -15.45 23.92 -41.92
N GLU A 215 -16.55 23.48 -42.50
CA GLU A 215 -17.45 22.43 -42.01
C GLU A 215 -16.74 21.08 -41.67
N ASN A 216 -15.50 20.92 -42.12
CA ASN A 216 -14.63 19.76 -41.89
C ASN A 216 -13.43 20.03 -40.98
N ASP A 217 -13.18 21.26 -40.54
CA ASP A 217 -11.98 21.63 -39.77
C ASP A 217 -12.12 21.41 -38.26
N CYS A 218 -13.32 21.43 -37.76
CA CYS A 218 -13.66 21.02 -36.39
C CYS A 218 -15.12 20.56 -36.38
N ARG A 219 -15.39 19.34 -36.04
CA ARG A 219 -16.71 18.98 -35.54
C ARG A 219 -16.86 19.63 -34.16
N SER A 220 -17.53 20.76 -34.11
CA SER A 220 -18.12 21.22 -32.87
C SER A 220 -19.28 20.29 -32.51
N SER A 221 -19.01 19.21 -31.82
CA SER A 221 -20.06 18.59 -31.06
C SER A 221 -20.28 19.48 -29.83
N SER A 222 -21.39 20.20 -29.81
CA SER A 222 -21.96 20.78 -28.60
C SER A 222 -22.50 19.62 -27.74
N SER A 223 -21.61 18.83 -27.23
CA SER A 223 -21.86 17.90 -26.14
C SER A 223 -20.61 17.97 -25.27
N THR A 224 -20.80 18.32 -24.03
CA THR A 224 -19.81 18.21 -22.96
C THR A 224 -19.36 16.76 -22.88
N SER A 225 -18.45 16.38 -23.77
CA SER A 225 -17.72 15.15 -23.71
C SER A 225 -16.28 15.58 -23.39
N MET A 226 -15.90 15.47 -22.13
CA MET A 226 -14.52 15.47 -21.74
C MET A 226 -13.85 14.29 -22.45
N THR A 227 -13.23 14.54 -23.60
CA THR A 227 -12.37 13.55 -24.22
C THR A 227 -11.04 13.63 -23.46
N ARG A 228 -10.89 12.75 -22.51
CA ARG A 228 -9.66 12.47 -21.84
C ARG A 228 -8.64 12.04 -22.88
N LEU A 229 -7.64 12.90 -23.12
CA LEU A 229 -6.45 12.49 -23.85
C LEU A 229 -5.62 11.63 -22.90
N ARG A 230 -5.51 10.35 -23.23
CA ARG A 230 -4.52 9.46 -22.59
C ARG A 230 -3.13 10.05 -22.81
N LYS A 231 -2.28 9.94 -21.82
CA LYS A 231 -0.86 10.31 -21.85
C LYS A 231 -0.14 9.51 -22.94
N THR A 232 -0.28 9.93 -24.20
CA THR A 232 0.57 9.47 -25.27
C THR A 232 1.61 10.56 -25.50
N THR A 233 2.79 10.41 -24.96
CA THR A 233 3.92 11.22 -25.37
C THR A 233 4.39 10.71 -26.72
N PRO A 234 4.19 11.49 -27.81
CA PRO A 234 5.33 11.83 -28.62
C PRO A 234 5.48 13.35 -28.71
N LEU A 235 6.72 13.78 -28.59
CA LEU A 235 7.17 15.12 -28.87
C LEU A 235 6.60 15.61 -30.21
N ILE A 236 5.67 16.58 -30.15
CA ILE A 236 5.28 17.32 -31.33
C ILE A 236 6.38 18.39 -31.55
N SER A 237 7.23 18.15 -32.53
CA SER A 237 8.13 19.18 -33.06
C SER A 237 7.28 20.23 -33.77
N VAL A 238 7.17 21.41 -33.16
CA VAL A 238 6.62 22.58 -33.85
C VAL A 238 7.71 23.18 -34.71
N LYS A 239 7.52 23.20 -36.02
CA LYS A 239 8.25 24.07 -36.94
C LYS A 239 7.51 25.39 -37.08
#